data_38947036cd85439296b440c3d11d6a1d
#
_entry.id   38947036cd85439296b440c3d11d6a1d
#
_cell.length_a   1.000
_cell.length_b   1.000
_cell.length_c   1.000
_cell.angle_alpha   90.00
_cell.angle_beta   90.00
_cell.angle_gamma   90.00
#
_symmetry.space_group_name_H-M   'P 1'
#
loop_
_entity.id
_entity.type
_entity.pdbx_description
1 polymer ?
#
loop_
_entity_poly.entity_id
_entity_poly.type
_entity_poly.pdbx_seq_one_letter_code
_entity_poly.pdbx_strand_id
1 'polypeptide(L)'
;DAQKTAARKRLKANDNTLVVLFMGRLSFHAKAHPLAMYQALQKAAQLVKASGKKVKLVECGWHANEFIQKAYQDAARQACPDVEVITLDGRKAEDRETAWAGADVFCSLSDNIQETFGIVPIEAMAAGLPVVVSDWDGYKDTVRHEVDGFRISTTMPEAGLATDLALRHALEID
;
A
#
# COMPACT_ATOMS: atom_id res chain seq x y z
N ASP A 1 -10.68 8.44 -20.99
CA ASP A 1 -9.91 9.52 -20.38
C ASP A 1 -8.44 9.38 -20.79
N ALA A 2 -7.90 10.36 -21.54
CA ALA A 2 -6.57 10.26 -22.15
C ALA A 2 -5.44 10.12 -21.10
N GLN A 3 -5.57 10.79 -19.95
CA GLN A 3 -4.59 10.74 -18.87
C GLN A 3 -4.51 9.33 -18.24
N LYS A 4 -5.66 8.73 -17.95
CA LYS A 4 -5.72 7.35 -17.42
C LYS A 4 -5.13 6.37 -18.43
N THR A 5 -5.44 6.51 -19.70
CA THR A 5 -4.90 5.64 -20.76
C THR A 5 -3.38 5.73 -20.85
N ALA A 6 -2.82 6.94 -20.85
CA ALA A 6 -1.37 7.16 -20.87
C ALA A 6 -0.68 6.58 -19.61
N ALA A 7 -1.24 6.82 -18.43
CA ALA A 7 -0.72 6.28 -17.18
C ALA A 7 -0.75 4.75 -17.18
N ARG A 8 -1.86 4.13 -17.56
CA ARG A 8 -1.98 2.65 -17.62
C ARG A 8 -1.01 2.03 -18.62
N LYS A 9 -0.77 2.71 -19.76
CA LYS A 9 0.27 2.28 -20.72
C LYS A 9 1.66 2.28 -20.09
N ARG A 10 2.00 3.33 -19.33
CA ARG A 10 3.27 3.42 -18.60
C ARG A 10 3.40 2.34 -17.53
N LEU A 11 2.31 2.03 -16.83
CA LEU A 11 2.24 0.95 -15.84
C LEU A 11 2.12 -0.45 -16.47
N LYS A 12 2.08 -0.57 -17.78
CA LYS A 12 1.83 -1.85 -18.50
C LYS A 12 0.57 -2.56 -17.98
N ALA A 13 -0.48 -1.81 -17.72
CA ALA A 13 -1.77 -2.28 -17.27
C ALA A 13 -2.81 -2.18 -18.40
N ASN A 14 -3.56 -3.24 -18.62
CA ASN A 14 -4.68 -3.31 -19.57
C ASN A 14 -6.03 -3.38 -18.82
N ASP A 15 -7.14 -3.51 -19.55
CA ASP A 15 -8.49 -3.54 -18.97
C ASP A 15 -8.74 -4.73 -18.04
N ASN A 16 -7.95 -5.79 -18.17
CA ASN A 16 -8.00 -6.95 -17.28
C ASN A 16 -7.05 -6.83 -16.07
N THR A 17 -6.42 -5.68 -15.87
CA THR A 17 -5.50 -5.44 -14.75
C THR A 17 -6.14 -4.54 -13.71
N LEU A 18 -6.33 -5.03 -12.49
CA LEU A 18 -6.66 -4.22 -11.33
C LEU A 18 -5.35 -3.62 -10.78
N VAL A 19 -5.25 -2.31 -10.80
CA VAL A 19 -4.08 -1.57 -10.30
C VAL A 19 -4.39 -1.04 -8.89
N VAL A 20 -3.70 -1.56 -7.90
CA VAL A 20 -3.76 -1.09 -6.51
C VAL A 20 -2.58 -0.16 -6.26
N LEU A 21 -2.83 0.99 -5.65
CA LEU A 21 -1.84 2.00 -5.34
C LEU A 21 -1.60 2.09 -3.84
N PHE A 22 -0.34 2.01 -3.44
CA PHE A 22 0.16 2.53 -2.17
C PHE A 22 0.99 3.80 -2.44
N MET A 23 0.78 4.86 -1.66
CA MET A 23 1.52 6.11 -1.77
C MET A 23 2.11 6.50 -0.43
N GLY A 24 3.43 6.68 -0.35
CA GLY A 24 4.10 7.12 0.87
C GLY A 24 5.53 6.61 1.00
N ARG A 25 6.19 6.92 2.11
CA ARG A 25 7.51 6.35 2.40
C ARG A 25 7.42 4.83 2.51
N LEU A 26 8.35 4.14 1.87
CA LEU A 26 8.46 2.69 1.94
C LEU A 26 9.36 2.33 3.13
N SER A 27 8.71 2.17 4.30
CA SER A 27 9.35 1.94 5.58
C SER A 27 8.50 1.01 6.44
N PHE A 28 9.11 -0.05 6.95
CA PHE A 28 8.42 -1.08 7.74
C PHE A 28 7.84 -0.54 9.05
N HIS A 29 8.53 0.40 9.70
CA HIS A 29 8.18 0.91 11.02
C HIS A 29 7.63 2.33 11.03
N ALA A 30 7.98 3.15 10.02
CA ALA A 30 7.63 4.57 10.02
C ALA A 30 6.44 4.91 9.12
N LYS A 31 5.80 3.92 8.51
CA LYS A 31 4.59 4.09 7.69
C LYS A 31 3.71 2.85 7.81
N ALA A 32 3.57 2.04 6.81
CA ALA A 32 2.78 0.81 6.83
C ALA A 32 3.68 -0.40 6.59
N HIS A 33 3.63 -1.40 7.46
CA HIS A 33 4.31 -2.66 7.19
C HIS A 33 3.61 -3.36 6.01
N PRO A 34 4.30 -3.69 4.90
CA PRO A 34 3.65 -4.08 3.66
C PRO A 34 3.05 -5.50 3.69
N LEU A 35 3.42 -6.35 4.63
CA LEU A 35 3.11 -7.79 4.59
C LEU A 35 1.59 -8.06 4.55
N ALA A 36 0.81 -7.37 5.36
CA ALA A 36 -0.65 -7.56 5.38
C ALA A 36 -1.27 -7.22 4.02
N MET A 37 -0.82 -6.13 3.40
CA MET A 37 -1.24 -5.73 2.05
C MET A 37 -0.81 -6.77 1.01
N TYR A 38 0.45 -7.21 1.02
CA TYR A 38 0.94 -8.22 0.08
C TYR A 38 0.15 -9.52 0.15
N GLN A 39 -0.10 -10.04 1.36
CA GLN A 39 -0.89 -11.25 1.55
C GLN A 39 -2.34 -11.09 1.09
N ALA A 40 -2.95 -9.93 1.34
CA ALA A 40 -4.30 -9.64 0.87
C ALA A 40 -4.36 -9.57 -0.66
N LEU A 41 -3.38 -8.92 -1.30
CA LEU A 41 -3.27 -8.82 -2.75
C LEU A 41 -3.00 -10.18 -3.40
N GLN A 42 -2.21 -11.05 -2.76
CA GLN A 42 -2.02 -12.44 -3.22
C GLN A 42 -3.35 -13.20 -3.25
N LYS A 43 -4.14 -13.10 -2.19
CA LYS A 43 -5.48 -13.71 -2.16
C LYS A 43 -6.39 -13.13 -3.24
N ALA A 44 -6.37 -11.80 -3.40
CA ALA A 44 -7.15 -11.14 -4.46
C ALA A 44 -6.73 -11.63 -5.86
N ALA A 45 -5.44 -11.73 -6.13
CA ALA A 45 -4.93 -12.23 -7.40
C ALA A 45 -5.40 -13.67 -7.70
N GLN A 46 -5.38 -14.55 -6.68
CA GLN A 46 -5.90 -15.91 -6.79
C GLN A 46 -7.40 -15.95 -7.09
N LEU A 47 -8.19 -15.11 -6.40
CA LEU A 47 -9.65 -15.04 -6.60
C LEU A 47 -10.03 -14.59 -8.02
N VAL A 48 -9.32 -13.62 -8.59
CA VAL A 48 -9.65 -13.08 -9.90
C VAL A 48 -9.00 -13.85 -11.07
N LYS A 49 -8.11 -14.79 -10.78
CA LYS A 49 -7.35 -15.55 -11.78
C LYS A 49 -8.25 -16.30 -12.76
N ALA A 50 -9.32 -16.93 -12.25
CA ALA A 50 -10.26 -17.69 -13.07
C ALA A 50 -11.02 -16.81 -14.08
N SER A 51 -11.19 -15.53 -13.82
CA SER A 51 -11.80 -14.54 -14.73
C SER A 51 -10.82 -13.92 -15.71
N GLY A 52 -9.56 -14.39 -15.77
CA GLY A 52 -8.52 -13.84 -16.62
C GLY A 52 -7.98 -12.48 -16.18
N LYS A 53 -8.38 -12.01 -15.01
CA LYS A 53 -7.90 -10.73 -14.45
C LYS A 53 -6.59 -10.90 -13.70
N LYS A 54 -5.83 -9.80 -13.62
CA LYS A 54 -4.56 -9.72 -12.90
C LYS A 54 -4.62 -8.60 -11.86
N VAL A 55 -3.86 -8.76 -10.79
CA VAL A 55 -3.64 -7.71 -9.80
C VAL A 55 -2.22 -7.19 -9.94
N LYS A 56 -2.07 -5.89 -9.91
CA LYS A 56 -0.79 -5.17 -9.94
C LYS A 56 -0.75 -4.20 -8.77
N LEU A 57 0.36 -4.17 -8.05
CA LEU A 57 0.62 -3.19 -7.01
C LEU A 57 1.59 -2.12 -7.53
N VAL A 58 1.22 -0.87 -7.38
CA VAL A 58 2.09 0.28 -7.58
C VAL A 58 2.46 0.85 -6.21
N GLU A 59 3.72 0.77 -5.84
CA GLU A 59 4.29 1.42 -4.67
C GLU A 59 4.92 2.73 -5.10
N CYS A 60 4.22 3.85 -4.91
CA CYS A 60 4.73 5.17 -5.24
C CYS A 60 5.32 5.83 -4.00
N GLY A 61 6.64 5.81 -3.89
CA GLY A 61 7.34 6.30 -2.70
C GLY A 61 8.85 6.22 -2.86
N TRP A 62 9.55 6.14 -1.75
CA TRP A 62 10.99 5.94 -1.74
C TRP A 62 11.43 5.12 -0.52
N HIS A 63 12.47 4.35 -0.68
CA HIS A 63 13.14 3.62 0.39
C HIS A 63 14.25 4.48 1.00
N ALA A 64 14.51 4.30 2.30
CA ALA A 64 15.59 5.03 2.98
C ALA A 64 16.97 4.66 2.43
N ASN A 65 17.15 3.40 2.02
CA ASN A 65 18.40 2.87 1.48
C ASN A 65 18.15 1.59 0.66
N GLU A 66 19.19 1.07 0.03
CA GLU A 66 19.15 -0.15 -0.80
C GLU A 66 18.80 -1.42 0.00
N PHE A 67 19.19 -1.49 1.27
CA PHE A 67 18.86 -2.62 2.13
C PHE A 67 17.35 -2.73 2.33
N ILE A 68 16.68 -1.62 2.66
CA ILE A 68 15.22 -1.56 2.80
C ILE A 68 14.54 -1.85 1.46
N GLN A 69 15.07 -1.32 0.36
CA GLN A 69 14.54 -1.61 -0.98
C GLN A 69 14.59 -3.11 -1.29
N LYS A 70 15.71 -3.75 -1.03
CA LYS A 70 15.87 -5.19 -1.23
C LYS A 70 14.92 -5.99 -0.33
N ALA A 71 14.77 -5.60 0.93
CA ALA A 71 13.86 -6.26 1.87
C ALA A 71 12.39 -6.18 1.41
N TYR A 72 11.94 -5.03 0.87
CA TYR A 72 10.61 -4.89 0.25
C TYR A 72 10.43 -5.82 -0.95
N GLN A 73 11.42 -5.87 -1.86
CA GLN A 73 11.40 -6.73 -3.03
C GLN A 73 11.35 -8.22 -2.65
N ASP A 74 12.15 -8.62 -1.64
CA ASP A 74 12.17 -10.00 -1.15
C ASP A 74 10.84 -10.37 -0.48
N ALA A 75 10.29 -9.48 0.34
CA ALA A 75 8.99 -9.67 0.97
C ALA A 75 7.86 -9.79 -0.07
N ALA A 76 7.84 -8.95 -1.10
CA ALA A 76 6.86 -9.01 -2.17
C ALA A 76 6.95 -10.35 -2.93
N ARG A 77 8.17 -10.80 -3.30
CA ARG A 77 8.36 -12.08 -3.99
C ARG A 77 7.87 -13.28 -3.18
N GLN A 78 8.03 -13.23 -1.85
CA GLN A 78 7.60 -14.32 -0.97
C GLN A 78 6.10 -14.27 -0.66
N ALA A 79 5.56 -13.08 -0.39
CA ALA A 79 4.20 -12.94 0.12
C ALA A 79 3.14 -12.77 -0.99
N CYS A 80 3.52 -12.25 -2.16
CA CYS A 80 2.58 -12.04 -3.27
C CYS A 80 3.17 -12.37 -4.66
N PRO A 81 3.62 -13.62 -4.88
CA PRO A 81 4.27 -14.04 -6.14
C PRO A 81 3.37 -13.91 -7.38
N ASP A 82 2.05 -13.93 -7.24
CA ASP A 82 1.09 -13.76 -8.36
C ASP A 82 0.77 -12.29 -8.64
N VAL A 83 1.34 -11.33 -7.89
CA VAL A 83 1.13 -9.88 -8.03
C VAL A 83 2.38 -9.25 -8.62
N GLU A 84 2.23 -8.54 -9.73
CA GLU A 84 3.31 -7.71 -10.26
C GLU A 84 3.43 -6.43 -9.43
N VAL A 85 4.59 -6.22 -8.78
CA VAL A 85 4.87 -5.04 -7.97
C VAL A 85 5.78 -4.09 -8.75
N ILE A 86 5.35 -2.84 -8.89
CA ILE A 86 6.10 -1.75 -9.53
C ILE A 86 6.37 -0.67 -8.51
N THR A 87 7.62 -0.24 -8.38
CA THR A 87 7.99 0.92 -7.56
C THR A 87 8.18 2.14 -8.45
N LEU A 88 7.48 3.22 -8.11
CA LEU A 88 7.63 4.56 -8.69
C LEU A 88 8.27 5.50 -7.66
N ASP A 89 9.09 6.44 -8.12
CA ASP A 89 9.72 7.42 -7.24
C ASP A 89 8.73 8.53 -6.84
N GLY A 90 8.15 8.43 -5.65
CA GLY A 90 7.17 9.39 -5.13
C GLY A 90 7.68 10.83 -4.97
N ARG A 91 8.99 11.09 -5.13
CA ARG A 91 9.57 12.43 -5.15
C ARG A 91 9.42 13.11 -6.52
N LYS A 92 9.18 12.33 -7.58
CA LYS A 92 8.99 12.83 -8.94
C LYS A 92 7.51 13.10 -9.21
N ALA A 93 7.18 14.30 -9.69
CA ALA A 93 5.81 14.67 -10.00
C ALA A 93 5.17 13.75 -11.05
N GLU A 94 5.89 13.45 -12.12
CA GLU A 94 5.44 12.58 -13.21
C GLU A 94 5.09 11.15 -12.73
N ASP A 95 5.85 10.62 -11.75
CA ASP A 95 5.59 9.31 -11.18
C ASP A 95 4.34 9.33 -10.30
N ARG A 96 4.15 10.39 -9.49
CA ARG A 96 2.92 10.59 -8.71
C ARG A 96 1.68 10.72 -9.60
N GLU A 97 1.76 11.55 -10.64
CA GLU A 97 0.67 11.72 -11.61
C GLU A 97 0.31 10.40 -12.30
N THR A 98 1.32 9.62 -12.70
CA THR A 98 1.14 8.29 -13.27
C THR A 98 0.47 7.35 -12.28
N ALA A 99 0.89 7.35 -11.02
CA ALA A 99 0.32 6.52 -9.97
C ALA A 99 -1.15 6.84 -9.73
N TRP A 100 -1.49 8.11 -9.54
CA TRP A 100 -2.87 8.55 -9.30
C TRP A 100 -3.79 8.26 -10.49
N ALA A 101 -3.36 8.61 -11.71
CA ALA A 101 -4.19 8.45 -12.90
C ALA A 101 -4.36 6.99 -13.33
N GLY A 102 -3.37 6.14 -13.07
CA GLY A 102 -3.36 4.75 -13.53
C GLY A 102 -3.99 3.75 -12.58
N ALA A 103 -4.21 4.14 -11.32
CA ALA A 103 -4.77 3.28 -10.29
C ALA A 103 -6.28 3.07 -10.43
N ASP A 104 -6.77 1.99 -9.82
CA ASP A 104 -8.19 1.67 -9.70
C ASP A 104 -8.63 1.68 -8.22
N VAL A 105 -7.72 1.40 -7.29
CA VAL A 105 -7.96 1.35 -5.83
C VAL A 105 -6.73 1.87 -5.11
N PHE A 106 -6.92 2.65 -4.07
CA PHE A 106 -5.85 3.03 -3.14
C PHE A 106 -5.88 2.12 -1.91
N CYS A 107 -4.70 1.66 -1.46
CA CYS A 107 -4.57 0.84 -0.25
C CYS A 107 -3.47 1.39 0.66
N SER A 108 -3.80 1.67 1.93
CA SER A 108 -2.84 2.02 2.97
C SER A 108 -3.27 1.43 4.31
N LEU A 109 -2.58 0.39 4.74
CA LEU A 109 -2.83 -0.28 6.02
C LEU A 109 -1.87 0.23 7.11
N SER A 110 -1.74 1.55 7.21
CA SER A 110 -0.92 2.20 8.23
C SER A 110 -1.59 2.08 9.59
N ASP A 111 -0.87 1.58 10.59
CA ASP A 111 -1.34 1.35 11.95
C ASP A 111 -0.32 1.77 13.00
N ASN A 112 0.63 2.61 12.64
CA ASN A 112 1.63 3.14 13.57
C ASN A 112 1.21 4.50 14.15
N ILE A 113 1.72 4.81 15.35
CA ILE A 113 1.38 6.02 16.10
C ILE A 113 1.80 7.34 15.42
N GLN A 114 2.59 7.30 14.36
CA GLN A 114 3.02 8.50 13.61
C GLN A 114 2.01 8.90 12.52
N GLU A 115 1.04 8.04 12.20
CA GLU A 115 0.00 8.34 11.23
C GLU A 115 -1.19 9.01 11.92
N THR A 116 -1.06 10.30 12.22
CA THR A 116 -2.05 11.03 13.03
C THR A 116 -3.24 11.55 12.25
N PHE A 117 -3.06 12.01 11.02
CA PHE A 117 -4.13 12.55 10.18
C PHE A 117 -4.34 11.74 8.91
N GLY A 118 -3.26 11.45 8.18
CA GLY A 118 -3.31 10.66 6.96
C GLY A 118 -3.92 11.40 5.77
N ILE A 119 -3.20 12.37 5.22
CA ILE A 119 -3.66 13.14 4.06
C ILE A 119 -3.80 12.29 2.79
N VAL A 120 -3.02 11.22 2.66
CA VAL A 120 -2.94 10.43 1.41
C VAL A 120 -4.25 9.74 1.03
N PRO A 121 -5.06 9.18 1.94
CA PRO A 121 -6.41 8.70 1.61
C PRO A 121 -7.33 9.81 1.09
N ILE A 122 -7.19 11.04 1.57
CA ILE A 122 -7.95 12.20 1.07
C ILE A 122 -7.53 12.53 -0.37
N GLU A 123 -6.22 12.51 -0.64
CA GLU A 123 -5.70 12.70 -2.01
C GLU A 123 -6.20 11.60 -2.94
N ALA A 124 -6.27 10.35 -2.47
CA ALA A 124 -6.82 9.23 -3.24
C ALA A 124 -8.31 9.44 -3.58
N MET A 125 -9.12 9.84 -2.60
CA MET A 125 -10.53 10.15 -2.82
C MET A 125 -10.70 11.35 -3.76
N ALA A 126 -9.86 12.38 -3.64
CA ALA A 126 -9.84 13.52 -4.57
C ALA A 126 -9.46 13.11 -6.00
N ALA A 127 -8.63 12.07 -6.15
CA ALA A 127 -8.32 11.46 -7.44
C ALA A 127 -9.44 10.52 -7.96
N GLY A 128 -10.54 10.38 -7.22
CA GLY A 128 -11.67 9.52 -7.58
C GLY A 128 -11.45 8.03 -7.30
N LEU A 129 -10.48 7.68 -6.46
CA LEU A 129 -10.19 6.29 -6.11
C LEU A 129 -10.97 5.85 -4.87
N PRO A 130 -11.62 4.68 -4.89
CA PRO A 130 -12.05 4.03 -3.68
C PRO A 130 -10.83 3.66 -2.83
N VAL A 131 -10.98 3.70 -1.50
CA VAL A 131 -9.88 3.50 -0.58
C VAL A 131 -10.06 2.26 0.30
N VAL A 132 -8.97 1.55 0.56
CA VAL A 132 -8.88 0.47 1.55
C VAL A 132 -7.83 0.89 2.56
N VAL A 133 -8.25 1.20 3.77
CA VAL A 133 -7.37 1.76 4.80
C VAL A 133 -7.56 1.04 6.13
N SER A 134 -6.57 1.14 7.02
CA SER A 134 -6.73 0.67 8.40
C SER A 134 -7.77 1.51 9.15
N ASP A 135 -8.51 0.88 10.05
CA ASP A 135 -9.40 1.56 11.00
C ASP A 135 -8.57 2.15 12.14
N TRP A 136 -7.72 3.12 11.80
CA TRP A 136 -6.69 3.67 12.66
C TRP A 136 -6.65 5.19 12.59
N ASP A 137 -6.51 5.82 13.76
CA ASP A 137 -6.32 7.25 13.97
C ASP A 137 -7.12 8.14 12.99
N GLY A 138 -6.49 9.12 12.34
CA GLY A 138 -7.13 10.06 11.43
C GLY A 138 -7.82 9.44 10.21
N TYR A 139 -7.50 8.21 9.84
CA TYR A 139 -8.21 7.51 8.78
C TYR A 139 -9.68 7.24 9.14
N LYS A 140 -9.97 7.02 10.44
CA LYS A 140 -11.35 6.83 10.94
C LYS A 140 -12.22 8.06 10.74
N ASP A 141 -11.63 9.24 10.82
CA ASP A 141 -12.33 10.52 10.72
C ASP A 141 -12.55 10.96 9.27
N THR A 142 -11.68 10.50 8.36
CA THR A 142 -11.65 10.97 6.97
C THR A 142 -12.32 10.01 5.99
N VAL A 143 -12.37 8.71 6.30
CA VAL A 143 -12.92 7.66 5.41
C VAL A 143 -14.20 7.07 6.01
N ARG A 144 -15.32 7.19 5.29
CA ARG A 144 -16.58 6.56 5.66
C ARG A 144 -16.60 5.12 5.17
N HIS A 145 -16.69 4.18 6.12
CA HIS A 145 -16.72 2.74 5.82
C HIS A 145 -17.93 2.40 4.93
N GLU A 146 -17.70 1.59 3.87
CA GLU A 146 -18.68 1.17 2.86
C GLU A 146 -19.28 2.31 2.00
N VAL A 147 -18.79 3.54 2.13
CA VAL A 147 -19.22 4.69 1.31
C VAL A 147 -18.07 5.18 0.43
N ASP A 148 -16.95 5.57 1.04
CA ASP A 148 -15.76 6.04 0.31
C ASP A 148 -14.79 4.87 0.01
N GLY A 149 -14.94 3.77 0.74
CA GLY A 149 -14.11 2.57 0.66
C GLY A 149 -14.29 1.69 1.89
N PHE A 150 -13.24 0.96 2.26
CA PHE A 150 -13.28 0.03 3.38
C PHE A 150 -12.24 0.40 4.43
N ARG A 151 -12.66 0.44 5.70
CA ARG A 151 -11.77 0.49 6.85
C ARG A 151 -11.57 -0.93 7.38
N ILE A 152 -10.31 -1.34 7.49
CA ILE A 152 -9.90 -2.67 7.96
C ILE A 152 -9.56 -2.58 9.43
N SER A 153 -10.24 -3.36 10.24
CA SER A 153 -10.04 -3.40 11.71
C SER A 153 -8.57 -3.68 12.05
N THR A 154 -8.06 -2.94 13.02
CA THR A 154 -6.73 -3.14 13.60
C THR A 154 -6.86 -3.78 14.98
N THR A 155 -5.84 -4.51 15.40
CA THR A 155 -5.75 -5.10 16.73
C THR A 155 -4.54 -4.56 17.45
N MET A 156 -4.70 -4.25 18.73
CA MET A 156 -3.60 -3.85 19.59
C MET A 156 -3.14 -5.09 20.37
N PRO A 157 -1.83 -5.37 20.44
CA PRO A 157 -1.33 -6.42 21.32
C PRO A 157 -1.60 -6.07 22.79
N GLU A 158 -1.64 -7.06 23.66
CA GLU A 158 -1.77 -6.85 25.09
C GLU A 158 -0.62 -5.97 25.64
N ALA A 159 -0.92 -5.20 26.67
CA ALA A 159 0.08 -4.36 27.32
C ALA A 159 1.26 -5.20 27.84
N GLY A 160 2.48 -4.78 27.54
CA GLY A 160 3.71 -5.48 27.91
C GLY A 160 4.32 -6.35 26.81
N LEU A 161 3.54 -6.87 25.87
CA LEU A 161 4.06 -7.69 24.77
C LEU A 161 5.07 -6.93 23.89
N ALA A 162 4.83 -5.65 23.66
CA ALA A 162 5.74 -4.80 22.89
C ALA A 162 7.08 -4.58 23.60
N THR A 163 7.14 -4.63 24.91
CA THR A 163 8.39 -4.49 25.69
C THR A 163 9.36 -5.62 25.40
N ASP A 164 8.87 -6.87 25.37
CA ASP A 164 9.70 -8.03 25.08
C ASP A 164 10.23 -8.02 23.63
N LEU A 165 9.41 -7.56 22.69
CA LEU A 165 9.83 -7.40 21.30
C LEU A 165 10.86 -6.27 21.13
N ALA A 166 10.67 -5.14 21.81
CA ALA A 166 11.59 -4.02 21.78
C ALA A 166 12.95 -4.36 22.39
N LEU A 167 12.97 -5.11 23.49
CA LEU A 167 14.20 -5.57 24.12
C LEU A 167 15.01 -6.50 23.21
N ARG A 168 14.36 -7.44 22.55
CA ARG A 168 15.02 -8.32 21.56
C ARG A 168 15.60 -7.53 20.41
N HIS A 169 14.85 -6.59 19.86
CA HIS A 169 15.31 -5.73 18.76
C HIS A 169 16.51 -4.86 19.18
N ALA A 170 16.49 -4.30 20.38
CA ALA A 170 17.61 -3.52 20.89
C ALA A 170 18.87 -4.37 21.12
N LEU A 171 18.72 -5.65 21.48
CA LEU A 171 19.82 -6.57 21.69
C LEU A 171 20.41 -7.15 20.38
N GLU A 172 19.65 -7.11 19.29
CA GLU A 172 20.08 -7.64 17.98
C GLU A 172 20.71 -6.57 17.06
N ILE A 173 20.60 -5.28 17.42
CA ILE A 173 21.07 -4.15 16.61
C ILE A 173 22.39 -3.56 17.13
N ASP A 174 22.78 -3.86 18.39
CA ASP A 174 24.10 -3.56 18.94
C ASP A 174 25.10 -4.70 18.63
#